data_1af3915a5ebf154e82f827825f6ab5c8
#
_entry.id   1af3915a5ebf154e82f827825f6ab5c8
#
_cell.length_a   1.000
_cell.length_b   1.000
_cell.length_c   1.000
_cell.angle_alpha   90.00
_cell.angle_beta   90.00
_cell.angle_gamma   90.00
#
_symmetry.space_group_name_H-M   'P 1'
#
loop_
_entity.id
_entity.type
_entity.pdbx_description
1 polymer ?
#
loop_
_entity_poly.entity_id
_entity_poly.type
_entity_poly.pdbx_seq_one_letter_code
_entity_poly.pdbx_strand_id
1 'polypeptide(L)'
;VVTPNTTTEPFSWEEEWSIWCESQTCVSSDTGLWNIMGEPDLELDTAAMKSRMAILDMSSELDLQWNIVSHNRVALYVSKRKRGLSTMLGRAPAFFPLFEEMLDRSGLPLELKYLPIVESALNPEARSPAGARGLWQFMYYTAKAEGLRIDSYIDERKDPQRSTEAACNHLKKLYGIYDDWYLALAAYNAGGGNVNTAIRSSGGQNHYWEVRPFLPREPRHYVPNFLPVVYLMDYHS
;
A
#
# COMPACT_ATOMS: atom_id res chain seq x y z
N VAL A 1 -2.09 -42.84 9.65
CA VAL A 1 -1.68 -41.66 10.41
C VAL A 1 -0.56 -40.99 9.60
N VAL A 2 -0.89 -39.98 8.80
CA VAL A 2 0.10 -39.20 8.04
C VAL A 2 0.36 -37.95 8.85
N THR A 3 1.55 -37.88 9.44
CA THR A 3 2.05 -36.65 10.10
C THR A 3 2.35 -35.60 9.03
N PRO A 4 1.86 -34.35 9.13
CA PRO A 4 2.26 -33.30 8.22
C PRO A 4 3.69 -32.88 8.51
N ASN A 5 4.55 -32.96 7.51
CA ASN A 5 5.93 -32.52 7.54
C ASN A 5 5.94 -30.98 7.50
N THR A 6 6.06 -30.34 8.67
CA THR A 6 6.19 -28.89 8.82
C THR A 6 7.64 -28.52 9.00
N THR A 7 8.39 -28.48 7.90
CA THR A 7 9.64 -27.73 7.80
C THR A 7 9.52 -26.75 6.66
N THR A 8 8.73 -25.70 6.85
CA THR A 8 8.86 -24.49 6.06
C THR A 8 9.67 -23.50 6.89
N GLU A 9 10.93 -23.33 6.55
CA GLU A 9 11.71 -22.18 6.97
C GLU A 9 10.86 -20.91 6.82
N PRO A 10 10.92 -19.95 7.75
CA PRO A 10 10.16 -18.72 7.59
C PRO A 10 10.75 -17.97 6.40
N PHE A 11 10.12 -18.08 5.25
CA PHE A 11 10.41 -17.28 4.06
C PHE A 11 10.28 -15.81 4.45
N SER A 12 11.38 -15.07 4.36
CA SER A 12 11.37 -13.69 4.84
C SER A 12 10.58 -12.85 3.80
N TRP A 13 9.51 -12.19 4.25
CA TRP A 13 8.76 -11.21 3.46
C TRP A 13 9.71 -10.13 2.88
N GLU A 14 10.90 -9.98 3.46
CA GLU A 14 12.01 -9.15 3.04
C GLU A 14 12.53 -9.54 1.66
N GLU A 15 12.59 -10.83 1.35
CA GLU A 15 13.01 -11.33 0.03
C GLU A 15 11.94 -11.09 -1.03
N GLU A 16 10.67 -11.36 -0.73
CA GLU A 16 9.58 -11.12 -1.70
C GLU A 16 9.42 -9.65 -2.04
N TRP A 17 9.50 -8.77 -1.04
CA TRP A 17 9.43 -7.33 -1.26
C TRP A 17 10.69 -6.79 -1.94
N SER A 18 11.86 -7.35 -1.67
CA SER A 18 13.10 -7.03 -2.37
C SER A 18 13.00 -7.36 -3.86
N ILE A 19 12.53 -8.56 -4.19
CA ILE A 19 12.29 -9.01 -5.56
C ILE A 19 11.24 -8.12 -6.24
N TRP A 20 10.17 -7.74 -5.53
CA TRP A 20 9.15 -6.83 -6.07
C TRP A 20 9.72 -5.43 -6.35
N CYS A 21 10.47 -4.84 -5.42
CA CYS A 21 11.11 -3.54 -5.62
C CYS A 21 12.18 -3.59 -6.73
N GLU A 22 12.97 -4.66 -6.82
CA GLU A 22 13.95 -4.84 -7.88
C GLU A 22 13.28 -5.01 -9.25
N SER A 23 12.15 -5.67 -9.32
CA SER A 23 11.36 -5.80 -10.56
C SER A 23 10.77 -4.47 -11.05
N GLN A 24 10.57 -3.50 -10.15
CA GLN A 24 10.07 -2.16 -10.47
C GLN A 24 11.19 -1.15 -10.80
N THR A 25 12.45 -1.45 -10.44
CA THR A 25 13.57 -0.51 -10.56
C THR A 25 14.39 -0.63 -11.86
N CYS A 26 13.91 -1.32 -12.88
CA CYS A 26 14.52 -1.27 -14.21
C CYS A 26 14.30 0.08 -14.91
N VAL A 27 14.66 1.20 -14.27
CA VAL A 27 14.82 2.51 -14.92
C VAL A 27 16.09 3.16 -14.39
N SER A 28 16.98 3.44 -15.34
CA SER A 28 18.31 4.05 -15.26
C SER A 28 18.54 5.07 -14.15
N SER A 29 19.71 4.89 -13.53
CA SER A 29 20.55 5.83 -12.80
C SER A 29 20.29 7.32 -13.09
N ASP A 30 19.81 8.05 -12.08
CA ASP A 30 20.20 9.44 -11.91
C ASP A 30 20.51 9.70 -10.44
N THR A 31 21.82 9.89 -10.15
CA THR A 31 22.41 9.88 -8.82
C THR A 31 22.60 11.28 -8.24
N GLY A 32 21.91 12.30 -8.78
CA GLY A 32 22.25 13.71 -8.53
C GLY A 32 21.67 14.36 -7.27
N LEU A 33 20.58 13.86 -6.70
CA LEU A 33 19.80 14.60 -5.68
C LEU A 33 20.14 14.26 -4.22
N TRP A 34 20.90 13.20 -3.96
CA TRP A 34 21.18 12.71 -2.59
C TRP A 34 22.42 13.29 -1.91
N ASN A 35 23.28 13.99 -2.65
CA ASN A 35 24.49 14.59 -2.07
C ASN A 35 24.25 15.92 -1.33
N ILE A 36 23.02 16.40 -1.26
CA ILE A 36 22.67 17.69 -0.63
C ILE A 36 22.12 17.53 0.79
N MET A 37 21.61 16.35 1.14
CA MET A 37 21.15 16.06 2.49
C MET A 37 22.11 15.07 3.14
N GLY A 38 22.86 15.54 4.16
CA GLY A 38 23.70 14.69 4.99
C GLY A 38 22.90 13.47 5.46
N GLU A 39 23.57 12.31 5.62
CA GLU A 39 22.92 11.09 6.12
C GLU A 39 22.18 11.43 7.41
N PRO A 40 20.85 11.30 7.47
CA PRO A 40 20.19 11.36 8.76
C PRO A 40 20.58 10.07 9.48
N ASP A 41 21.31 10.21 10.55
CA ASP A 41 21.46 9.20 11.59
C ASP A 41 20.07 9.06 12.25
N LEU A 42 19.16 8.39 11.55
CA LEU A 42 17.85 8.07 12.07
C LEU A 42 18.01 6.85 12.99
N GLU A 43 18.50 7.08 14.21
CA GLU A 43 18.06 6.27 15.33
C GLU A 43 16.54 6.44 15.39
N LEU A 44 15.81 5.41 14.98
CA LEU A 44 14.36 5.40 15.07
C LEU A 44 13.96 5.37 16.54
N ASP A 45 13.91 6.56 17.13
CA ASP A 45 13.40 6.74 18.48
C ASP A 45 11.92 6.32 18.50
N THR A 46 11.68 5.18 19.15
CA THR A 46 10.33 4.62 19.32
C THR A 46 9.37 5.63 19.96
N ALA A 47 9.85 6.47 20.89
CA ALA A 47 9.03 7.48 21.56
C ALA A 47 8.65 8.60 20.59
N ALA A 48 9.60 9.09 19.81
CA ALA A 48 9.35 10.08 18.77
C ALA A 48 8.38 9.54 17.70
N MET A 49 8.56 8.29 17.26
CA MET A 49 7.66 7.67 16.28
C MET A 49 6.23 7.51 16.83
N LYS A 50 6.08 7.07 18.09
CA LYS A 50 4.76 7.00 18.74
C LYS A 50 4.07 8.35 18.79
N SER A 51 4.80 9.41 19.19
CA SER A 51 4.25 10.75 19.26
C SER A 51 3.82 11.27 17.88
N ARG A 52 4.62 11.03 16.84
CA ARG A 52 4.32 11.43 15.48
C ARG A 52 3.13 10.68 14.91
N MET A 53 3.06 9.36 15.11
CA MET A 53 1.89 8.56 14.70
C MET A 53 0.62 9.02 15.40
N ALA A 54 0.67 9.36 16.70
CA ALA A 54 -0.48 9.89 17.41
C ALA A 54 -0.94 11.26 16.86
N ILE A 55 -0.02 12.11 16.40
CA ILE A 55 -0.37 13.38 15.74
C ILE A 55 -1.08 13.11 14.39
N LEU A 56 -0.57 12.19 13.59
CA LEU A 56 -1.22 11.79 12.33
C LEU A 56 -2.61 11.21 12.56
N ASP A 57 -2.74 10.34 13.55
CA ASP A 57 -4.01 9.71 13.93
C ASP A 57 -5.11 10.73 14.31
N MET A 58 -4.73 11.80 15.00
CA MET A 58 -5.66 12.87 15.39
C MET A 58 -6.30 13.61 14.21
N SER A 59 -5.66 13.62 13.05
CA SER A 59 -6.10 14.33 11.84
C SER A 59 -6.59 13.39 10.74
N SER A 60 -6.52 12.09 10.95
CA SER A 60 -6.85 11.05 9.96
C SER A 60 -8.18 10.36 10.28
N GLU A 61 -8.90 9.98 9.23
CA GLU A 61 -10.03 9.06 9.34
C GLU A 61 -9.59 7.59 9.40
N LEU A 62 -8.31 7.32 9.15
CA LEU A 62 -7.71 5.99 9.31
C LEU A 62 -7.20 5.85 10.75
N ASP A 63 -7.34 4.66 11.33
CA ASP A 63 -6.75 4.31 12.63
C ASP A 63 -5.24 4.12 12.49
N LEU A 64 -4.48 5.23 12.53
CA LEU A 64 -3.03 5.26 12.34
C LEU A 64 -2.24 4.94 13.61
N GLN A 65 -2.80 4.16 14.52
CA GLN A 65 -2.15 3.83 15.78
C GLN A 65 -0.81 3.12 15.58
N TRP A 66 0.15 3.54 16.42
CA TRP A 66 1.47 2.91 16.44
C TRP A 66 1.37 1.43 16.83
N ASN A 67 2.07 0.59 16.10
CA ASN A 67 2.28 -0.81 16.47
C ASN A 67 3.68 -1.27 16.11
N ILE A 68 4.16 -2.31 16.77
CA ILE A 68 5.53 -2.82 16.62
C ILE A 68 5.81 -3.32 15.18
N VAL A 69 4.79 -3.81 14.48
CA VAL A 69 4.94 -4.30 13.11
C VAL A 69 5.23 -3.14 12.16
N SER A 70 4.48 -2.03 12.29
CA SER A 70 4.70 -0.81 11.51
C SER A 70 6.06 -0.17 11.85
N HIS A 71 6.45 -0.14 13.14
CA HIS A 71 7.75 0.37 13.58
C HIS A 71 8.92 -0.37 12.89
N ASN A 72 8.93 -1.70 12.96
CA ASN A 72 9.98 -2.51 12.36
C ASN A 72 10.08 -2.31 10.85
N ARG A 73 8.97 -2.02 10.19
CA ARG A 73 8.94 -1.76 8.75
C ARG A 73 9.46 -0.37 8.38
N VAL A 74 9.15 0.68 9.18
CA VAL A 74 9.77 2.00 9.01
C VAL A 74 11.29 1.86 9.12
N ALA A 75 11.79 1.15 10.15
CA ALA A 75 13.21 0.88 10.33
C ALA A 75 13.85 0.25 9.10
N LEU A 76 13.16 -0.72 8.48
CA LEU A 76 13.63 -1.38 7.28
C LEU A 76 13.67 -0.43 6.06
N TYR A 77 12.63 0.38 5.85
CA TYR A 77 12.61 1.36 4.75
C TYR A 77 13.76 2.34 4.85
N VAL A 78 13.99 2.88 6.04
CA VAL A 78 15.04 3.85 6.29
C VAL A 78 16.45 3.24 6.15
N SER A 79 16.67 2.03 6.67
CA SER A 79 18.01 1.42 6.68
C SER A 79 18.40 0.80 5.34
N LYS A 80 17.47 0.08 4.66
CA LYS A 80 17.82 -0.75 3.50
C LYS A 80 17.26 -0.26 2.16
N ARG A 81 16.33 0.72 2.15
CA ARG A 81 15.53 1.07 0.95
C ARG A 81 15.56 2.55 0.57
N LYS A 82 16.60 3.26 0.91
CA LYS A 82 16.77 4.69 0.61
C LYS A 82 16.49 5.05 -0.86
N ARG A 83 16.98 4.25 -1.83
CA ARG A 83 16.74 4.50 -3.26
C ARG A 83 15.27 4.40 -3.67
N GLY A 84 14.56 3.40 -3.18
CA GLY A 84 13.12 3.24 -3.47
C GLY A 84 12.32 4.41 -2.93
N LEU A 85 12.58 4.82 -1.68
CA LEU A 85 11.94 5.96 -1.05
C LEU A 85 12.20 7.26 -1.83
N SER A 86 13.44 7.51 -2.26
CA SER A 86 13.79 8.66 -3.10
C SER A 86 13.00 8.71 -4.41
N THR A 87 12.88 7.58 -5.09
CA THR A 87 12.13 7.49 -6.34
C THR A 87 10.64 7.83 -6.11
N MET A 88 10.06 7.35 -5.02
CA MET A 88 8.66 7.63 -4.66
C MET A 88 8.46 9.11 -4.31
N LEU A 89 9.34 9.67 -3.48
CA LEU A 89 9.34 11.10 -3.14
C LEU A 89 9.49 11.99 -4.38
N GLY A 90 10.36 11.61 -5.32
CA GLY A 90 10.53 12.36 -6.59
C GLY A 90 9.32 12.29 -7.52
N ARG A 91 8.52 11.23 -7.46
CA ARG A 91 7.30 11.06 -8.28
C ARG A 91 6.05 11.67 -7.64
N ALA A 92 5.98 11.72 -6.32
CA ALA A 92 4.83 12.17 -5.56
C ALA A 92 4.26 13.54 -6.01
N PRO A 93 5.09 14.59 -6.24
CA PRO A 93 4.59 15.90 -6.68
C PRO A 93 3.84 15.87 -8.02
N ALA A 94 4.11 14.89 -8.87
CA ALA A 94 3.44 14.77 -10.16
C ALA A 94 2.03 14.18 -10.06
N PHE A 95 1.74 13.39 -9.02
CA PHE A 95 0.49 12.64 -8.91
C PHE A 95 -0.37 13.05 -7.72
N PHE A 96 0.23 13.46 -6.60
CA PHE A 96 -0.51 13.75 -5.38
C PHE A 96 -1.59 14.82 -5.52
N PRO A 97 -1.37 15.96 -6.24
CA PRO A 97 -2.44 16.94 -6.43
C PRO A 97 -3.70 16.34 -7.08
N LEU A 98 -3.52 15.46 -8.06
CA LEU A 98 -4.62 14.74 -8.70
C LEU A 98 -5.31 13.78 -7.72
N PHE A 99 -4.54 13.02 -6.96
CA PHE A 99 -5.11 12.05 -6.01
C PHE A 99 -5.87 12.75 -4.89
N GLU A 100 -5.30 13.81 -4.31
CA GLU A 100 -5.92 14.61 -3.27
C GLU A 100 -7.24 15.23 -3.73
N GLU A 101 -7.26 15.86 -4.92
CA GLU A 101 -8.49 16.42 -5.50
C GLU A 101 -9.57 15.35 -5.66
N MET A 102 -9.21 14.17 -6.18
CA MET A 102 -10.20 13.11 -6.46
C MET A 102 -10.69 12.40 -5.21
N LEU A 103 -9.82 12.18 -4.21
CA LEU A 103 -10.18 11.62 -2.91
C LEU A 103 -11.11 12.56 -2.15
N ASP A 104 -10.75 13.83 -2.05
CA ASP A 104 -11.57 14.88 -1.40
C ASP A 104 -12.97 14.97 -2.04
N ARG A 105 -13.05 15.07 -3.36
CA ARG A 105 -14.33 15.09 -4.10
C ARG A 105 -15.18 13.84 -3.89
N SER A 106 -14.55 12.71 -3.59
CA SER A 106 -15.23 11.42 -3.32
C SER A 106 -15.60 11.26 -1.84
N GLY A 107 -15.17 12.17 -0.96
CA GLY A 107 -15.34 12.08 0.49
C GLY A 107 -14.57 10.89 1.07
N LEU A 108 -13.31 10.72 0.66
CA LEU A 108 -12.43 9.64 1.07
C LEU A 108 -11.22 10.19 1.82
N PRO A 109 -10.65 9.44 2.79
CA PRO A 109 -9.44 9.83 3.50
C PRO A 109 -8.29 10.16 2.56
N LEU A 110 -7.62 11.29 2.79
CA LEU A 110 -6.53 11.76 1.93
C LEU A 110 -5.28 10.86 2.00
N GLU A 111 -5.10 10.12 3.07
CA GLU A 111 -4.02 9.15 3.23
C GLU A 111 -4.07 8.01 2.20
N LEU A 112 -5.23 7.76 1.62
CA LEU A 112 -5.37 6.78 0.54
C LEU A 112 -4.57 7.15 -0.71
N LYS A 113 -4.11 8.41 -0.84
CA LYS A 113 -3.14 8.83 -1.88
C LYS A 113 -1.82 8.06 -1.82
N TYR A 114 -1.51 7.45 -0.68
CA TYR A 114 -0.29 6.66 -0.51
C TYR A 114 -0.43 5.21 -1.00
N LEU A 115 -1.63 4.73 -1.35
CA LEU A 115 -1.81 3.38 -1.89
C LEU A 115 -1.02 3.14 -3.18
N PRO A 116 -0.99 4.05 -4.18
CA PRO A 116 -0.19 3.87 -5.39
C PRO A 116 1.32 3.76 -5.14
N ILE A 117 1.81 4.19 -3.96
CA ILE A 117 3.19 3.96 -3.55
C ILE A 117 3.39 2.47 -3.26
N VAL A 118 2.48 1.87 -2.49
CA VAL A 118 2.54 0.44 -2.14
C VAL A 118 2.29 -0.43 -3.36
N GLU A 119 1.41 -0.01 -4.27
CA GLU A 119 1.00 -0.78 -5.44
C GLU A 119 2.03 -0.77 -6.58
N SER A 120 2.61 0.40 -6.87
CA SER A 120 3.40 0.60 -8.08
C SER A 120 4.66 1.46 -7.90
N ALA A 121 4.98 1.89 -6.67
CA ALA A 121 5.97 2.93 -6.42
C ALA A 121 5.73 4.20 -7.28
N LEU A 122 4.45 4.57 -7.48
CA LEU A 122 4.00 5.67 -8.34
C LEU A 122 4.46 5.52 -9.80
N ASN A 123 4.51 4.30 -10.33
CA ASN A 123 4.83 4.03 -11.73
C ASN A 123 3.54 3.76 -12.54
N PRO A 124 3.14 4.67 -13.45
CA PRO A 124 1.93 4.48 -14.26
C PRO A 124 2.05 3.33 -15.28
N GLU A 125 3.27 2.92 -15.61
CA GLU A 125 3.55 1.80 -16.52
C GLU A 125 3.75 0.46 -15.80
N ALA A 126 3.59 0.42 -14.46
CA ALA A 126 3.81 -0.79 -13.69
C ALA A 126 2.92 -1.95 -14.16
N ARG A 127 3.51 -3.14 -14.18
CA ARG A 127 2.83 -4.39 -14.52
C ARG A 127 3.27 -5.48 -13.56
N SER A 128 2.33 -6.07 -12.84
CA SER A 128 2.61 -7.22 -11.99
C SER A 128 2.68 -8.53 -12.82
N PRO A 129 3.33 -9.57 -12.30
CA PRO A 129 3.29 -10.91 -12.92
C PRO A 129 1.87 -11.46 -13.08
N ALA A 130 0.95 -11.11 -12.17
CA ALA A 130 -0.46 -11.51 -12.23
C ALA A 130 -1.29 -10.69 -13.24
N GLY A 131 -0.69 -9.65 -13.88
CA GLY A 131 -1.35 -8.85 -14.91
C GLY A 131 -2.08 -7.60 -14.39
N ALA A 132 -1.89 -7.21 -13.13
CA ALA A 132 -2.31 -5.91 -12.66
C ALA A 132 -1.50 -4.80 -13.35
N ARG A 133 -2.08 -3.61 -13.54
CA ARG A 133 -1.44 -2.51 -14.26
C ARG A 133 -1.72 -1.13 -13.66
N GLY A 134 -0.77 -0.22 -13.90
CA GLY A 134 -0.86 1.20 -13.61
C GLY A 134 -0.61 1.57 -12.16
N LEU A 135 -0.86 2.83 -11.82
CA LEU A 135 -0.62 3.39 -10.48
C LEU A 135 -1.32 2.61 -9.37
N TRP A 136 -2.57 2.22 -9.62
CA TRP A 136 -3.47 1.57 -8.68
C TRP A 136 -3.51 0.04 -8.81
N GLN A 137 -2.69 -0.54 -9.68
CA GLN A 137 -2.54 -1.99 -9.91
C GLN A 137 -3.86 -2.75 -10.11
N PHE A 138 -4.76 -2.18 -10.91
CA PHE A 138 -6.02 -2.84 -11.22
C PHE A 138 -5.81 -4.14 -12.01
N MET A 139 -6.42 -5.21 -11.51
CA MET A 139 -6.63 -6.43 -12.28
C MET A 139 -7.65 -6.19 -13.41
N TYR A 140 -7.55 -6.93 -14.50
CA TYR A 140 -8.38 -6.75 -15.69
C TYR A 140 -9.89 -6.73 -15.38
N TYR A 141 -10.38 -7.72 -14.65
CA TYR A 141 -11.81 -7.80 -14.35
C TYR A 141 -12.30 -6.74 -13.39
N THR A 142 -11.51 -6.39 -12.38
CA THR A 142 -11.84 -5.30 -11.46
C THR A 142 -11.89 -3.96 -12.20
N ALA A 143 -10.91 -3.69 -13.07
CA ALA A 143 -10.88 -2.50 -13.90
C ALA A 143 -12.14 -2.37 -14.79
N LYS A 144 -12.55 -3.46 -15.43
CA LYS A 144 -13.77 -3.50 -16.24
C LYS A 144 -15.03 -3.28 -15.41
N ALA A 145 -15.10 -3.83 -14.20
CA ALA A 145 -16.22 -3.63 -13.29
C ALA A 145 -16.31 -2.18 -12.78
N GLU A 146 -15.17 -1.48 -12.68
CA GLU A 146 -15.11 -0.05 -12.35
C GLU A 146 -15.21 0.88 -13.58
N GLY A 147 -15.51 0.33 -14.76
CA GLY A 147 -15.82 1.10 -15.97
C GLY A 147 -14.59 1.52 -16.80
N LEU A 148 -13.39 1.02 -16.48
CA LEU A 148 -12.20 1.33 -17.28
C LEU A 148 -12.23 0.64 -18.65
N ARG A 149 -11.88 1.40 -19.68
CA ARG A 149 -11.75 0.90 -21.05
C ARG A 149 -10.41 0.17 -21.19
N ILE A 150 -10.50 -1.07 -21.66
CA ILE A 150 -9.33 -1.88 -21.97
C ILE A 150 -9.62 -2.62 -23.30
N ASP A 151 -8.87 -2.28 -24.32
CA ASP A 151 -8.91 -2.90 -25.63
C ASP A 151 -7.50 -3.01 -26.25
N SER A 152 -7.39 -3.31 -27.54
CA SER A 152 -6.09 -3.48 -28.21
C SER A 152 -5.26 -2.20 -28.32
N TYR A 153 -5.87 -1.03 -28.16
CA TYR A 153 -5.23 0.28 -28.36
C TYR A 153 -5.13 1.07 -27.06
N ILE A 154 -6.06 0.87 -26.12
CA ILE A 154 -6.21 1.66 -24.90
C ILE A 154 -6.27 0.74 -23.69
N ASP A 155 -5.51 1.09 -22.65
CA ASP A 155 -5.58 0.49 -21.34
C ASP A 155 -5.64 1.61 -20.29
N GLU A 156 -6.87 2.01 -19.90
CA GLU A 156 -7.12 3.11 -18.97
C GLU A 156 -6.65 2.82 -17.53
N ARG A 157 -6.20 1.58 -17.22
CA ARG A 157 -5.52 1.31 -15.95
C ARG A 157 -4.22 2.08 -15.82
N LYS A 158 -3.61 2.49 -16.95
CA LYS A 158 -2.38 3.28 -17.03
C LYS A 158 -2.63 4.79 -17.04
N ASP A 159 -3.85 5.20 -17.31
CA ASP A 159 -4.25 6.61 -17.26
C ASP A 159 -4.38 7.07 -15.80
N PRO A 160 -3.61 8.07 -15.36
CA PRO A 160 -3.63 8.51 -13.97
C PRO A 160 -5.00 9.00 -13.50
N GLN A 161 -5.72 9.76 -14.35
CA GLN A 161 -7.00 10.33 -14.00
C GLN A 161 -8.10 9.26 -13.96
N ARG A 162 -8.21 8.46 -15.02
CA ARG A 162 -9.24 7.42 -15.13
C ARG A 162 -9.07 6.33 -14.08
N SER A 163 -7.82 5.89 -13.86
CA SER A 163 -7.55 4.87 -12.85
C SER A 163 -7.75 5.38 -11.41
N THR A 164 -7.49 6.67 -11.13
CA THR A 164 -7.77 7.25 -9.81
C THR A 164 -9.26 7.37 -9.57
N GLU A 165 -10.06 7.80 -10.55
CA GLU A 165 -11.52 7.83 -10.45
C GLU A 165 -12.07 6.43 -10.14
N ALA A 166 -11.62 5.43 -10.87
CA ALA A 166 -11.99 4.03 -10.64
C ALA A 166 -11.58 3.54 -9.24
N ALA A 167 -10.39 3.92 -8.76
CA ALA A 167 -9.91 3.56 -7.43
C ALA A 167 -10.75 4.19 -6.31
N CYS A 168 -11.10 5.47 -6.43
CA CYS A 168 -12.01 6.13 -5.48
C CYS A 168 -13.36 5.41 -5.41
N ASN A 169 -13.95 5.07 -6.56
CA ASN A 169 -15.22 4.34 -6.62
C ASN A 169 -15.10 2.95 -5.98
N HIS A 170 -14.03 2.24 -6.27
CA HIS A 170 -13.79 0.89 -5.72
C HIS A 170 -13.59 0.92 -4.21
N LEU A 171 -12.73 1.82 -3.71
CA LEU A 171 -12.47 1.99 -2.28
C LEU A 171 -13.74 2.38 -1.50
N LYS A 172 -14.56 3.27 -2.06
CA LYS A 172 -15.85 3.65 -1.47
C LYS A 172 -16.80 2.47 -1.34
N LYS A 173 -16.88 1.61 -2.37
CA LYS A 173 -17.68 0.38 -2.33
C LYS A 173 -17.17 -0.58 -1.27
N LEU A 174 -15.85 -0.78 -1.17
CA LEU A 174 -15.24 -1.67 -0.19
C LEU A 174 -15.48 -1.17 1.24
N TYR A 175 -15.30 0.11 1.49
CA TYR A 175 -15.61 0.70 2.79
C TYR A 175 -17.09 0.54 3.15
N GLY A 176 -17.99 0.77 2.21
CA GLY A 176 -19.43 0.55 2.42
C GLY A 176 -19.82 -0.90 2.75
N ILE A 177 -18.96 -1.88 2.43
CA ILE A 177 -19.16 -3.30 2.76
C ILE A 177 -18.63 -3.63 4.16
N TYR A 178 -17.44 -3.11 4.51
CA TYR A 178 -16.69 -3.56 5.69
C TYR A 178 -16.78 -2.60 6.88
N ASP A 179 -17.11 -1.32 6.65
CA ASP A 179 -17.12 -0.25 7.66
C ASP A 179 -15.82 -0.18 8.50
N ASP A 180 -14.71 -0.65 7.90
CA ASP A 180 -13.36 -0.65 8.46
C ASP A 180 -12.39 -0.43 7.30
N TRP A 181 -11.62 0.65 7.33
CA TRP A 181 -10.71 1.01 6.25
C TRP A 181 -9.64 -0.07 6.02
N TYR A 182 -9.14 -0.70 7.06
CA TYR A 182 -8.11 -1.72 6.91
C TYR A 182 -8.63 -3.03 6.35
N LEU A 183 -9.89 -3.40 6.66
CA LEU A 183 -10.57 -4.50 5.97
C LEU A 183 -10.85 -4.14 4.50
N ALA A 184 -11.25 -2.89 4.21
CA ALA A 184 -11.41 -2.41 2.85
C ALA A 184 -10.10 -2.46 2.06
N LEU A 185 -8.97 -2.03 2.65
CA LEU A 185 -7.64 -2.14 2.05
C LEU A 185 -7.20 -3.60 1.85
N ALA A 186 -7.47 -4.47 2.82
CA ALA A 186 -7.21 -5.91 2.66
C ALA A 186 -8.05 -6.51 1.52
N ALA A 187 -9.30 -6.06 1.35
CA ALA A 187 -10.17 -6.48 0.25
C ALA A 187 -9.74 -5.89 -1.09
N TYR A 188 -9.21 -4.69 -1.11
CA TYR A 188 -8.61 -4.08 -2.30
C TYR A 188 -7.46 -4.95 -2.84
N ASN A 189 -6.57 -5.38 -1.96
CA ASN A 189 -5.41 -6.21 -2.31
C ASN A 189 -5.81 -7.66 -2.68
N ALA A 190 -6.64 -8.30 -1.87
CA ALA A 190 -6.89 -9.76 -1.97
C ALA A 190 -8.23 -10.13 -2.61
N GLY A 191 -9.10 -9.16 -2.82
CA GLY A 191 -10.50 -9.39 -3.16
C GLY A 191 -11.38 -9.73 -1.94
N GLY A 192 -12.63 -9.29 -1.98
CA GLY A 192 -13.58 -9.44 -0.87
C GLY A 192 -13.86 -10.88 -0.45
N GLY A 193 -13.72 -11.86 -1.36
CA GLY A 193 -13.92 -13.27 -1.03
C GLY A 193 -12.95 -13.78 0.05
N ASN A 194 -11.68 -13.40 -0.02
CA ASN A 194 -10.67 -13.77 0.97
C ASN A 194 -10.93 -13.11 2.33
N VAL A 195 -11.32 -11.83 2.34
CA VAL A 195 -11.66 -11.10 3.57
C VAL A 195 -12.90 -11.69 4.22
N ASN A 196 -13.95 -11.96 3.45
CA ASN A 196 -15.17 -12.59 3.96
C ASN A 196 -14.92 -13.98 4.55
N THR A 197 -14.00 -14.73 3.97
CA THR A 197 -13.58 -16.03 4.52
C THR A 197 -12.84 -15.85 5.84
N ALA A 198 -11.93 -14.89 5.94
CA ALA A 198 -11.21 -14.58 7.16
C ALA A 198 -12.16 -14.09 8.28
N ILE A 199 -13.13 -13.24 7.96
CA ILE A 199 -14.18 -12.78 8.90
C ILE A 199 -14.96 -13.98 9.46
N ARG A 200 -15.40 -14.90 8.61
CA ARG A 200 -16.08 -16.12 9.09
C ARG A 200 -15.17 -16.98 9.99
N SER A 201 -13.90 -17.11 9.60
CA SER A 201 -12.93 -17.92 10.37
C SER A 201 -12.54 -17.29 11.71
N SER A 202 -12.66 -15.97 11.85
CA SER A 202 -12.42 -15.25 13.10
C SER A 202 -13.62 -15.28 14.07
N GLY A 203 -14.71 -15.94 13.69
CA GLY A 203 -15.95 -15.93 14.49
C GLY A 203 -16.83 -14.71 14.23
N GLY A 204 -16.70 -14.03 13.10
CA GLY A 204 -17.50 -12.87 12.71
C GLY A 204 -16.96 -11.53 13.20
N GLN A 205 -15.66 -11.46 13.52
CA GLN A 205 -15.03 -10.19 13.88
C GLN A 205 -15.07 -9.22 12.69
N ASN A 206 -15.19 -7.93 12.96
CA ASN A 206 -15.35 -6.87 11.97
C ASN A 206 -14.25 -5.79 12.02
N HIS A 207 -13.17 -6.02 12.79
CA HIS A 207 -12.00 -5.14 12.82
C HIS A 207 -10.78 -5.84 12.25
N TYR A 208 -10.03 -5.14 11.41
CA TYR A 208 -8.89 -5.71 10.69
C TYR A 208 -7.90 -6.45 11.60
N TRP A 209 -7.50 -5.88 12.74
CA TRP A 209 -6.48 -6.49 13.61
C TRP A 209 -6.93 -7.82 14.22
N GLU A 210 -8.23 -8.01 14.42
CA GLU A 210 -8.84 -9.26 14.91
C GLU A 210 -8.98 -10.29 13.78
N VAL A 211 -9.33 -9.85 12.57
CA VAL A 211 -9.45 -10.67 11.36
C VAL A 211 -8.10 -11.05 10.76
N ARG A 212 -7.09 -10.19 10.93
CA ARG A 212 -5.77 -10.30 10.34
C ARG A 212 -5.10 -11.68 10.48
N PRO A 213 -5.13 -12.39 11.62
CA PRO A 213 -4.53 -13.73 11.76
C PRO A 213 -5.10 -14.77 10.79
N PHE A 214 -6.34 -14.57 10.33
CA PHE A 214 -7.08 -15.49 9.47
C PHE A 214 -6.97 -15.12 7.98
N LEU A 215 -6.41 -13.95 7.65
CA LEU A 215 -6.16 -13.54 6.28
C LEU A 215 -5.05 -14.39 5.65
N PRO A 216 -5.09 -14.64 4.33
CA PRO A 216 -3.96 -15.15 3.58
C PRO A 216 -2.70 -14.29 3.80
N ARG A 217 -1.53 -14.84 3.48
CA ARG A 217 -0.24 -14.19 3.78
C ARG A 217 -0.13 -12.78 3.23
N GLU A 218 -0.45 -12.58 1.97
CA GLU A 218 -0.29 -11.30 1.28
C GLU A 218 -1.17 -10.19 1.89
N PRO A 219 -2.50 -10.31 1.98
CA PRO A 219 -3.34 -9.27 2.58
C PRO A 219 -3.12 -9.07 4.08
N ARG A 220 -2.62 -10.10 4.79
CA ARG A 220 -2.20 -10.00 6.20
C ARG A 220 -1.09 -8.98 6.41
N HIS A 221 -0.26 -8.76 5.38
CA HIS A 221 0.87 -7.83 5.41
C HIS A 221 0.59 -6.50 4.69
N TYR A 222 -0.51 -6.38 3.99
CA TYR A 222 -0.82 -5.21 3.18
C TYR A 222 -0.95 -3.93 4.01
N VAL A 223 -1.83 -3.92 5.00
CA VAL A 223 -1.98 -2.79 5.93
C VAL A 223 -0.69 -2.49 6.70
N PRO A 224 0.00 -3.48 7.31
CA PRO A 224 1.33 -3.27 7.87
C PRO A 224 2.38 -2.72 6.92
N ASN A 225 2.24 -2.85 5.60
CA ASN A 225 3.11 -2.21 4.61
C ASN A 225 2.65 -0.79 4.27
N PHE A 226 1.37 -0.50 4.34
CA PHE A 226 0.79 0.80 4.06
C PHE A 226 1.11 1.84 5.15
N LEU A 227 0.94 1.50 6.41
CA LEU A 227 1.18 2.41 7.54
C LEU A 227 2.57 3.04 7.57
N PRO A 228 3.67 2.30 7.35
CA PRO A 228 5.01 2.89 7.24
C PRO A 228 5.14 3.88 6.11
N VAL A 229 4.46 3.66 4.98
CA VAL A 229 4.49 4.59 3.85
C VAL A 229 3.80 5.90 4.21
N VAL A 230 2.64 5.85 4.86
CA VAL A 230 1.97 7.06 5.39
C VAL A 230 2.93 7.86 6.27
N TYR A 231 3.54 7.21 7.28
CA TYR A 231 4.49 7.85 8.18
C TYR A 231 5.70 8.45 7.45
N LEU A 232 6.31 7.69 6.54
CA LEU A 232 7.51 8.13 5.83
C LEU A 232 7.22 9.29 4.90
N MET A 233 6.12 9.25 4.17
CA MET A 233 5.77 10.31 3.23
C MET A 233 5.41 11.62 3.94
N ASP A 234 4.91 11.55 5.15
CA ASP A 234 4.54 12.73 5.93
C ASP A 234 5.75 13.36 6.67
N TYR A 235 6.68 12.54 7.15
CA TYR A 235 7.81 13.01 7.95
C TYR A 235 9.15 13.04 7.22
N HIS A 236 9.20 12.66 5.94
CA HIS A 236 10.43 12.69 5.11
C HIS A 236 10.26 13.46 3.80
N SER A 237 9.16 14.22 3.65
CA SER A 237 8.95 15.17 2.55
C SER A 237 9.62 16.51 2.79
#